data_e7b0c09422988d387279bc5393b12bc0
#
_entry.id   e7b0c09422988d387279bc5393b12bc0
#
_cell.length_a   1.000
_cell.length_b   1.000
_cell.length_c   1.000
_cell.angle_alpha   90.00
_cell.angle_beta   90.00
_cell.angle_gamma   90.00
#
_symmetry.space_group_name_H-M   'P 1'
#
loop_
_entity.id
_entity.type
_entity.pdbx_description
1 polymer ?
#
loop_
_entity_poly.entity_id
_entity_poly.type
_entity_poly.pdbx_seq_one_letter_code
_entity_poly.pdbx_strand_id
1 'polypeptide(L)'
;MKPWEANIRKVVPYTPGEQPNESGMIKLNTNENPYSPAPGVEKALKALDTDTLRLYPDPTAGDLVHSIAAFYGLKDEQVFTGVGSDDVLAMCFLTFFNSEKPILFPDITYSFYKVWADLYRIPYECQKLDENFKIIKEDYYKENGGVIFPNPNAPTGLYEDLVDVEDIIAHNQDVIVIVDEAYVDFAGSSAMELIDKYENLIIVQTFSKARSMAGMRIGYAISNPTLIKYLNDAKYSFNSYTMNQTSLVCGVEAVKDKAYFEECVNKIIETREWAKEELKNLGFHCLDSKSNFIFA
;
A
#
# COMPACT_ATOMS: atom_id res chain seq x y z
N MET A 1 -26.56 6.92 -29.49
CA MET A 1 -26.16 6.02 -28.38
C MET A 1 -27.01 4.77 -28.50
N LYS A 2 -26.39 3.58 -28.52
CA LYS A 2 -27.14 2.32 -28.58
C LYS A 2 -27.81 2.06 -27.22
N PRO A 3 -28.99 1.41 -27.16
CA PRO A 3 -29.72 1.22 -25.91
C PRO A 3 -28.88 0.55 -24.76
N TRP A 4 -27.99 -0.38 -25.11
CA TRP A 4 -27.15 -1.07 -24.14
C TRP A 4 -26.03 -0.19 -23.56
N GLU A 5 -25.63 0.91 -24.23
CA GLU A 5 -24.59 1.83 -23.72
C GLU A 5 -25.01 2.56 -22.44
N ALA A 6 -26.33 2.69 -22.20
CA ALA A 6 -26.86 3.24 -20.96
C ALA A 6 -26.59 2.37 -19.72
N ASN A 7 -26.39 1.05 -19.93
CA ASN A 7 -26.17 0.08 -18.85
C ASN A 7 -24.67 -0.21 -18.59
N ILE A 8 -23.76 0.47 -19.31
CA ILE A 8 -22.32 0.31 -19.08
C ILE A 8 -21.90 1.20 -17.93
N ARG A 9 -21.16 0.61 -16.97
CA ARG A 9 -20.48 1.38 -15.92
C ARG A 9 -19.38 2.26 -16.56
N LYS A 10 -19.53 3.57 -16.42
CA LYS A 10 -18.55 4.54 -16.91
C LYS A 10 -17.75 5.04 -15.72
N VAL A 11 -16.45 4.98 -15.83
CA VAL A 11 -15.48 5.48 -14.83
C VAL A 11 -14.40 6.28 -15.56
N VAL A 12 -13.79 7.23 -14.87
CA VAL A 12 -12.56 7.88 -15.32
C VAL A 12 -11.41 7.03 -14.80
N PRO A 13 -10.65 6.34 -15.67
CA PRO A 13 -9.59 5.48 -15.20
C PRO A 13 -8.41 6.29 -14.68
N TYR A 14 -7.61 5.66 -13.81
CA TYR A 14 -6.28 6.15 -13.47
C TYR A 14 -5.39 6.22 -14.70
N THR A 15 -4.59 7.28 -14.81
CA THR A 15 -3.57 7.39 -15.87
C THR A 15 -2.22 6.96 -15.29
N PRO A 16 -1.68 5.81 -15.73
CA PRO A 16 -0.36 5.36 -15.26
C PRO A 16 0.74 6.34 -15.67
N GLY A 17 1.79 6.42 -14.84
CA GLY A 17 3.01 7.14 -15.20
C GLY A 17 3.65 6.54 -16.46
N GLU A 18 4.34 7.36 -17.22
CA GLU A 18 5.05 6.92 -18.42
C GLU A 18 6.05 5.80 -18.11
N GLN A 19 6.14 4.85 -19.04
CA GLN A 19 7.08 3.73 -18.98
C GLN A 19 8.06 3.82 -20.17
N PRO A 20 8.99 4.79 -20.16
CA PRO A 20 9.95 4.96 -21.25
C PRO A 20 10.87 3.74 -21.33
N ASN A 21 11.15 3.30 -22.56
CA ASN A 21 12.05 2.17 -22.84
C ASN A 21 13.28 2.64 -23.65
N GLU A 22 13.94 3.68 -23.17
CA GLU A 22 15.14 4.25 -23.80
C GLU A 22 16.37 3.84 -23.00
N SER A 23 17.42 3.37 -23.71
CA SER A 23 18.68 2.99 -23.07
C SER A 23 19.41 4.23 -22.50
N GLY A 24 19.88 4.13 -21.25
CA GLY A 24 20.62 5.21 -20.57
C GLY A 24 19.74 6.25 -19.90
N MET A 25 18.40 6.11 -19.95
CA MET A 25 17.49 7.00 -19.19
C MET A 25 17.54 6.68 -17.70
N ILE A 26 17.61 7.73 -16.88
CA ILE A 26 17.42 7.64 -15.43
C ILE A 26 15.93 7.82 -15.15
N LYS A 27 15.25 6.73 -14.81
CA LYS A 27 13.82 6.72 -14.50
C LYS A 27 13.59 7.07 -13.03
N LEU A 28 12.96 8.23 -12.78
CA LEU A 28 12.65 8.72 -11.42
C LEU A 28 11.14 8.84 -11.13
N ASN A 29 10.28 8.48 -12.10
CA ASN A 29 8.84 8.39 -11.87
C ASN A 29 8.47 7.04 -11.26
N THR A 30 7.23 6.89 -10.73
CA THR A 30 6.67 5.67 -10.15
C THR A 30 7.38 5.15 -8.86
N ASN A 31 8.40 5.85 -8.36
CA ASN A 31 9.06 5.58 -7.07
C ASN A 31 9.56 4.13 -6.94
N GLU A 32 10.16 3.59 -8.02
CA GLU A 32 10.75 2.26 -8.00
C GLU A 32 12.05 2.25 -7.18
N ASN A 33 12.36 1.10 -6.60
CA ASN A 33 13.59 0.90 -5.85
C ASN A 33 14.78 0.75 -6.84
N PRO A 34 15.91 1.46 -6.66
CA PRO A 34 17.06 1.35 -7.55
C PRO A 34 17.88 0.06 -7.34
N TYR A 35 17.69 -0.65 -6.24
CA TYR A 35 18.39 -1.88 -5.91
C TYR A 35 17.61 -3.09 -6.42
N SER A 36 18.33 -4.19 -6.72
CA SER A 36 17.72 -5.46 -7.10
C SER A 36 16.93 -6.06 -5.92
N PRO A 37 15.99 -6.98 -6.17
CA PRO A 37 15.40 -7.81 -5.12
C PRO A 37 16.46 -8.62 -4.36
N ALA A 38 16.11 -9.13 -3.20
CA ALA A 38 16.99 -9.98 -2.40
C ALA A 38 17.57 -11.15 -3.22
N PRO A 39 18.84 -11.53 -3.01
CA PRO A 39 19.51 -12.59 -3.81
C PRO A 39 18.79 -13.93 -3.83
N GLY A 40 18.00 -14.23 -2.79
CA GLY A 40 17.13 -15.42 -2.74
C GLY A 40 16.07 -15.44 -3.84
N VAL A 41 15.57 -14.27 -4.23
CA VAL A 41 14.54 -14.15 -5.29
C VAL A 41 15.08 -14.63 -6.64
N GLU A 42 16.30 -14.22 -7.02
CA GLU A 42 16.91 -14.68 -8.25
C GLU A 42 17.13 -16.21 -8.25
N LYS A 43 17.57 -16.76 -7.11
CA LYS A 43 17.76 -18.21 -6.95
C LYS A 43 16.45 -18.96 -7.10
N ALA A 44 15.37 -18.46 -6.49
CA ALA A 44 14.05 -19.05 -6.57
C ALA A 44 13.50 -19.05 -8.01
N LEU A 45 13.66 -17.92 -8.74
CA LEU A 45 13.27 -17.84 -10.15
C LEU A 45 14.03 -18.85 -11.04
N LYS A 46 15.34 -19.00 -10.83
CA LYS A 46 16.16 -19.96 -11.58
C LYS A 46 15.82 -21.42 -11.24
N ALA A 47 15.36 -21.70 -10.04
CA ALA A 47 14.99 -23.03 -9.57
C ALA A 47 13.52 -23.40 -9.85
N LEU A 48 12.73 -22.46 -10.37
CA LEU A 48 11.31 -22.69 -10.61
C LEU A 48 11.13 -23.82 -11.64
N ASP A 49 10.44 -24.88 -11.23
CA ASP A 49 10.01 -25.93 -12.15
C ASP A 49 8.85 -25.42 -13.01
N THR A 50 9.11 -25.17 -14.29
CA THR A 50 8.11 -24.66 -15.23
C THR A 50 6.93 -25.59 -15.46
N ASP A 51 7.06 -26.90 -15.18
CA ASP A 51 5.93 -27.84 -15.25
C ASP A 51 4.84 -27.51 -14.22
N THR A 52 5.21 -26.89 -13.09
CA THR A 52 4.25 -26.46 -12.06
C THR A 52 3.32 -25.35 -12.56
N LEU A 53 3.71 -24.56 -13.59
CA LEU A 53 2.89 -23.46 -14.12
C LEU A 53 1.59 -23.93 -14.82
N ARG A 54 1.46 -25.21 -15.14
CA ARG A 54 0.22 -25.81 -15.65
C ARG A 54 -0.85 -26.03 -14.56
N LEU A 55 -0.48 -25.87 -13.29
CA LEU A 55 -1.36 -26.04 -12.14
C LEU A 55 -1.77 -24.68 -11.57
N TYR A 56 -2.96 -24.61 -10.98
CA TYR A 56 -3.34 -23.43 -10.20
C TYR A 56 -2.41 -23.27 -8.99
N PRO A 57 -2.03 -22.04 -8.64
CA PRO A 57 -1.27 -21.77 -7.42
C PRO A 57 -2.12 -21.99 -6.17
N ASP A 58 -1.49 -21.99 -5.00
CA ASP A 58 -2.21 -22.02 -3.72
C ASP A 58 -3.12 -20.77 -3.59
N PRO A 59 -4.45 -20.94 -3.50
CA PRO A 59 -5.40 -19.84 -3.39
C PRO A 59 -5.28 -19.09 -2.05
N THR A 60 -4.72 -19.73 -1.03
CA THR A 60 -4.51 -19.14 0.30
C THR A 60 -3.22 -18.33 0.39
N ALA A 61 -2.29 -18.54 -0.56
CA ALA A 61 -0.93 -17.99 -0.49
C ALA A 61 -0.20 -18.33 0.83
N GLY A 62 -0.45 -19.53 1.37
CA GLY A 62 -0.15 -19.92 2.76
C GLY A 62 1.30 -19.69 3.15
N ASP A 63 2.28 -20.10 2.33
CA ASP A 63 3.70 -19.91 2.61
C ASP A 63 4.09 -18.43 2.66
N LEU A 64 3.52 -17.61 1.78
CA LEU A 64 3.77 -16.16 1.76
C LEU A 64 3.12 -15.47 2.97
N VAL A 65 1.88 -15.80 3.27
CA VAL A 65 1.15 -15.32 4.47
C VAL A 65 1.94 -15.67 5.73
N HIS A 66 2.36 -16.93 5.87
CA HIS A 66 3.17 -17.38 7.01
C HIS A 66 4.50 -16.62 7.12
N SER A 67 5.20 -16.41 5.99
CA SER A 67 6.47 -15.69 5.98
C SER A 67 6.30 -14.23 6.41
N ILE A 68 5.24 -13.54 5.96
CA ILE A 68 4.93 -12.17 6.35
C ILE A 68 4.55 -12.12 7.84
N ALA A 69 3.67 -13.02 8.28
CA ALA A 69 3.26 -13.11 9.68
C ALA A 69 4.46 -13.33 10.61
N ALA A 70 5.33 -14.29 10.29
CA ALA A 70 6.54 -14.57 11.05
C ALA A 70 7.52 -13.39 11.09
N PHE A 71 7.66 -12.64 9.98
CA PHE A 71 8.53 -11.46 9.92
C PHE A 71 8.11 -10.36 10.91
N TYR A 72 6.80 -10.18 11.10
CA TYR A 72 6.24 -9.18 12.01
C TYR A 72 5.86 -9.74 13.39
N GLY A 73 6.03 -11.04 13.64
CA GLY A 73 5.64 -11.67 14.92
C GLY A 73 4.12 -11.81 15.08
N LEU A 74 3.39 -11.90 13.98
CA LEU A 74 1.93 -12.02 13.92
C LEU A 74 1.50 -13.49 13.69
N LYS A 75 0.19 -13.72 13.74
CA LYS A 75 -0.43 -14.98 13.32
C LYS A 75 -0.85 -14.90 11.84
N ASP A 76 -0.89 -16.04 11.16
CA ASP A 76 -1.27 -16.13 9.76
C ASP A 76 -2.68 -15.54 9.49
N GLU A 77 -3.60 -15.70 10.43
CA GLU A 77 -4.98 -15.16 10.35
C GLU A 77 -5.05 -13.62 10.42
N GLN A 78 -3.94 -12.95 10.73
CA GLN A 78 -3.84 -11.49 10.75
C GLN A 78 -3.31 -10.91 9.44
N VAL A 79 -2.99 -11.74 8.45
CA VAL A 79 -2.39 -11.32 7.17
C VAL A 79 -3.26 -11.71 5.98
N PHE A 80 -3.52 -10.76 5.11
CA PHE A 80 -4.18 -10.92 3.81
C PHE A 80 -3.20 -10.57 2.70
N THR A 81 -3.20 -11.29 1.58
CA THR A 81 -2.32 -11.02 0.42
C THR A 81 -3.12 -10.80 -0.86
N GLY A 82 -2.61 -9.88 -1.72
CA GLY A 82 -3.20 -9.56 -3.03
C GLY A 82 -2.14 -9.16 -4.07
N VAL A 83 -2.61 -8.84 -5.27
CA VAL A 83 -1.76 -8.52 -6.44
C VAL A 83 -1.30 -7.07 -6.42
N GLY A 84 -0.44 -6.73 -5.46
CA GLY A 84 0.00 -5.38 -5.12
C GLY A 84 -0.96 -4.71 -4.13
N SER A 85 -0.50 -3.59 -3.51
CA SER A 85 -1.34 -2.82 -2.60
C SER A 85 -2.59 -2.26 -3.29
N ASP A 86 -2.56 -2.00 -4.60
CA ASP A 86 -3.74 -1.56 -5.35
C ASP A 86 -4.89 -2.56 -5.29
N ASP A 87 -4.60 -3.86 -5.48
CA ASP A 87 -5.59 -4.94 -5.36
C ASP A 87 -6.10 -5.06 -3.92
N VAL A 88 -5.19 -5.01 -2.95
CA VAL A 88 -5.53 -5.06 -1.52
C VAL A 88 -6.43 -3.90 -1.13
N LEU A 89 -6.08 -2.68 -1.51
CA LEU A 89 -6.88 -1.47 -1.24
C LEU A 89 -8.23 -1.54 -1.95
N ALA A 90 -8.27 -1.96 -3.23
CA ALA A 90 -9.53 -2.13 -3.96
C ALA A 90 -10.45 -3.14 -3.27
N MET A 91 -9.90 -4.25 -2.72
CA MET A 91 -10.66 -5.21 -1.91
C MET A 91 -11.13 -4.59 -0.60
N CYS A 92 -10.32 -3.76 0.06
CA CYS A 92 -10.75 -3.03 1.25
C CYS A 92 -11.91 -2.08 0.95
N PHE A 93 -11.84 -1.30 -0.13
CA PHE A 93 -12.93 -0.41 -0.56
C PHE A 93 -14.22 -1.20 -0.82
N LEU A 94 -14.12 -2.30 -1.58
CA LEU A 94 -15.26 -3.16 -1.88
C LEU A 94 -15.89 -3.77 -0.62
N THR A 95 -15.06 -4.18 0.34
CA THR A 95 -15.51 -4.94 1.51
C THR A 95 -16.07 -4.05 2.60
N PHE A 96 -15.43 -2.91 2.89
CA PHE A 96 -15.68 -2.16 4.12
C PHE A 96 -16.40 -0.82 3.93
N PHE A 97 -16.32 -0.21 2.75
CA PHE A 97 -16.92 1.12 2.53
C PHE A 97 -18.28 1.04 1.84
N ASN A 98 -19.25 0.43 2.50
CA ASN A 98 -20.60 0.17 1.96
C ASN A 98 -21.70 1.02 2.63
N SER A 99 -21.31 2.06 3.37
CA SER A 99 -22.21 3.02 3.99
C SER A 99 -22.69 4.07 3.00
N GLU A 100 -23.86 4.69 3.29
CA GLU A 100 -24.32 5.88 2.57
C GLU A 100 -23.58 7.17 2.99
N LYS A 101 -22.80 7.11 4.10
CA LYS A 101 -21.98 8.23 4.58
C LYS A 101 -20.68 8.28 3.79
N PRO A 102 -20.13 9.50 3.54
CA PRO A 102 -18.89 9.62 2.80
C PRO A 102 -17.69 9.06 3.59
N ILE A 103 -16.79 8.38 2.87
CA ILE A 103 -15.46 8.10 3.41
C ILE A 103 -14.59 9.34 3.35
N LEU A 104 -13.63 9.45 4.26
CA LEU A 104 -12.73 10.60 4.37
C LEU A 104 -11.30 10.22 4.00
N PHE A 105 -10.66 11.08 3.21
CA PHE A 105 -9.23 10.98 2.88
C PHE A 105 -8.65 12.34 2.49
N PRO A 106 -7.32 12.54 2.52
CA PRO A 106 -6.71 13.83 2.18
C PRO A 106 -6.98 14.24 0.73
N ASP A 107 -7.05 15.55 0.46
CA ASP A 107 -7.29 16.08 -0.90
C ASP A 107 -6.08 15.94 -1.82
N ILE A 108 -4.86 16.05 -1.25
CA ILE A 108 -3.57 15.81 -1.94
C ILE A 108 -2.99 14.49 -1.40
N THR A 109 -3.34 13.39 -2.07
CA THR A 109 -2.98 12.04 -1.67
C THR A 109 -2.95 11.09 -2.86
N TYR A 110 -2.83 9.78 -2.60
CA TYR A 110 -2.83 8.76 -3.65
C TYR A 110 -4.11 8.80 -4.48
N SER A 111 -3.96 9.12 -5.75
CA SER A 111 -5.08 9.46 -6.65
C SER A 111 -6.05 8.30 -6.91
N PHE A 112 -5.65 7.06 -6.65
CA PHE A 112 -6.52 5.88 -6.81
C PHE A 112 -7.69 5.84 -5.82
N TYR A 113 -7.62 6.48 -4.67
CA TYR A 113 -8.74 6.49 -3.71
C TYR A 113 -10.02 7.01 -4.35
N LYS A 114 -9.94 8.11 -5.10
CA LYS A 114 -11.08 8.66 -5.87
C LYS A 114 -11.55 7.68 -6.95
N VAL A 115 -10.62 7.03 -7.64
CA VAL A 115 -10.94 6.08 -8.72
C VAL A 115 -11.72 4.88 -8.19
N TRP A 116 -11.30 4.30 -7.04
CA TRP A 116 -12.05 3.19 -6.43
C TRP A 116 -13.38 3.65 -5.83
N ALA A 117 -13.43 4.82 -5.19
CA ALA A 117 -14.69 5.37 -4.69
C ALA A 117 -15.71 5.55 -5.81
N ASP A 118 -15.32 6.14 -6.95
CA ASP A 118 -16.17 6.28 -8.14
C ASP A 118 -16.55 4.92 -8.74
N LEU A 119 -15.58 3.99 -8.86
CA LEU A 119 -15.81 2.65 -9.41
C LEU A 119 -16.85 1.87 -8.62
N TYR A 120 -16.78 1.92 -7.30
CA TYR A 120 -17.69 1.20 -6.40
C TYR A 120 -18.90 2.03 -5.99
N ARG A 121 -18.99 3.32 -6.40
CA ARG A 121 -20.05 4.27 -6.06
C ARG A 121 -20.12 4.54 -4.54
N ILE A 122 -18.96 4.64 -3.93
CA ILE A 122 -18.79 5.00 -2.53
C ILE A 122 -18.78 6.53 -2.43
N PRO A 123 -19.64 7.16 -1.64
CA PRO A 123 -19.55 8.60 -1.41
C PRO A 123 -18.26 8.93 -0.67
N TYR A 124 -17.63 10.05 -1.01
CA TYR A 124 -16.39 10.48 -0.37
C TYR A 124 -16.31 11.99 -0.19
N GLU A 125 -15.53 12.41 0.77
CA GLU A 125 -15.18 13.79 1.03
C GLU A 125 -13.68 13.92 1.26
N CYS A 126 -13.04 14.83 0.50
CA CYS A 126 -11.61 15.08 0.65
C CYS A 126 -11.37 16.13 1.75
N GLN A 127 -10.53 15.79 2.73
CA GLN A 127 -10.09 16.69 3.77
C GLN A 127 -8.87 17.47 3.30
N LYS A 128 -8.88 18.79 3.48
CA LYS A 128 -7.74 19.63 3.06
C LYS A 128 -6.54 19.39 3.98
N LEU A 129 -5.37 19.30 3.37
CA LEU A 129 -4.13 19.39 4.13
C LEU A 129 -3.93 20.85 4.59
N ASP A 130 -3.15 21.05 5.65
CA ASP A 130 -2.77 22.36 6.12
C ASP A 130 -1.79 23.07 5.15
N GLU A 131 -1.36 24.29 5.49
CA GLU A 131 -0.39 25.06 4.70
C GLU A 131 1.01 24.41 4.58
N ASN A 132 1.30 23.43 5.46
CA ASN A 132 2.53 22.65 5.46
C ASN A 132 2.33 21.25 4.87
N PHE A 133 1.20 20.99 4.22
CA PHE A 133 0.79 19.71 3.64
C PHE A 133 0.58 18.58 4.67
N LYS A 134 0.33 18.90 5.94
CA LYS A 134 0.02 17.94 7.00
C LYS A 134 -1.47 17.65 7.10
N ILE A 135 -1.81 16.48 7.60
CA ILE A 135 -3.19 16.10 7.93
C ILE A 135 -3.65 16.94 9.13
N ILE A 136 -4.85 17.55 9.00
CA ILE A 136 -5.57 18.16 10.11
C ILE A 136 -6.45 17.07 10.70
N LYS A 137 -6.01 16.45 11.77
CA LYS A 137 -6.66 15.24 12.33
C LYS A 137 -8.10 15.49 12.79
N GLU A 138 -8.40 16.70 13.26
CA GLU A 138 -9.74 17.10 13.70
C GLU A 138 -10.79 17.05 12.56
N ASP A 139 -10.37 17.20 11.30
CA ASP A 139 -11.25 17.10 10.13
C ASP A 139 -11.79 15.67 9.92
N TYR A 140 -11.17 14.68 10.57
CA TYR A 140 -11.55 13.26 10.51
C TYR A 140 -12.45 12.81 11.69
N TYR A 141 -12.79 13.70 12.65
CA TYR A 141 -13.59 13.34 13.83
C TYR A 141 -15.11 13.39 13.57
N LYS A 142 -15.51 13.97 12.45
CA LYS A 142 -16.93 14.03 12.06
C LYS A 142 -17.48 12.67 11.67
N GLU A 143 -18.80 12.54 11.73
CA GLU A 143 -19.52 11.35 11.29
C GLU A 143 -19.20 11.02 9.82
N ASN A 144 -18.80 9.77 9.54
CA ASN A 144 -18.35 9.35 8.22
C ASN A 144 -18.63 7.86 7.96
N GLY A 145 -18.32 7.39 6.75
CA GLY A 145 -18.47 5.99 6.32
C GLY A 145 -17.17 5.17 6.35
N GLY A 146 -16.08 5.77 6.79
CA GLY A 146 -14.74 5.17 6.88
C GLY A 146 -13.65 6.20 6.61
N VAL A 147 -12.44 5.89 7.02
CA VAL A 147 -11.27 6.77 6.87
C VAL A 147 -10.16 6.02 6.18
N ILE A 148 -9.48 6.67 5.24
CA ILE A 148 -8.24 6.15 4.66
C ILE A 148 -7.24 7.28 4.44
N PHE A 149 -5.99 7.06 4.82
CA PHE A 149 -4.88 7.96 4.53
C PHE A 149 -3.57 7.21 4.43
N PRO A 150 -2.62 7.69 3.58
CA PRO A 150 -1.28 7.11 3.52
C PRO A 150 -0.40 7.65 4.63
N ASN A 151 0.45 6.81 5.17
CA ASN A 151 1.49 7.22 6.12
C ASN A 151 2.80 6.46 5.89
N PRO A 152 3.82 7.09 5.30
CA PRO A 152 3.92 8.46 4.76
C PRO A 152 2.98 8.75 3.59
N ASN A 153 2.48 10.01 3.50
CA ASN A 153 1.59 10.43 2.42
C ASN A 153 2.34 10.53 1.07
N ALA A 154 1.70 10.11 0.02
CA ALA A 154 2.14 10.34 -1.36
C ALA A 154 1.15 11.30 -2.07
N PRO A 155 1.61 12.44 -2.63
CA PRO A 155 2.98 12.72 -3.08
C PRO A 155 3.86 13.53 -2.12
N THR A 156 3.37 13.94 -0.95
CA THR A 156 4.08 14.88 -0.07
C THR A 156 5.32 14.27 0.62
N GLY A 157 5.31 12.95 0.85
CA GLY A 157 6.33 12.24 1.59
C GLY A 157 6.27 12.46 3.10
N LEU A 158 5.34 13.26 3.58
CA LEU A 158 5.20 13.55 5.02
C LEU A 158 4.67 12.34 5.78
N TYR A 159 5.18 12.21 6.99
CA TYR A 159 4.82 11.18 7.93
C TYR A 159 4.12 11.81 9.13
N GLU A 160 2.98 11.27 9.50
CA GLU A 160 2.27 11.64 10.72
C GLU A 160 2.73 10.74 11.88
N ASP A 161 3.02 11.36 13.00
CA ASP A 161 3.45 10.62 14.19
C ASP A 161 2.37 9.64 14.66
N LEU A 162 2.81 8.51 15.21
CA LEU A 162 1.89 7.45 15.64
C LEU A 162 0.81 7.92 16.62
N VAL A 163 1.11 8.94 17.42
CA VAL A 163 0.13 9.55 18.35
C VAL A 163 -1.01 10.24 17.60
N ASP A 164 -0.73 10.92 16.48
CA ASP A 164 -1.75 11.59 15.68
C ASP A 164 -2.55 10.58 14.84
N VAL A 165 -1.87 9.54 14.32
CA VAL A 165 -2.52 8.40 13.67
C VAL A 165 -3.48 7.70 14.65
N GLU A 166 -3.04 7.42 15.87
CA GLU A 166 -3.84 6.81 16.92
C GLU A 166 -5.07 7.67 17.28
N ASP A 167 -4.88 8.98 17.35
CA ASP A 167 -5.97 9.91 17.67
C ASP A 167 -7.08 9.88 16.61
N ILE A 168 -6.73 9.82 15.32
CA ILE A 168 -7.71 9.63 14.23
C ILE A 168 -8.44 8.29 14.41
N ILE A 169 -7.73 7.20 14.68
CA ILE A 169 -8.34 5.87 14.86
C ILE A 169 -9.30 5.87 16.05
N ALA A 170 -8.89 6.46 17.17
CA ALA A 170 -9.67 6.52 18.40
C ALA A 170 -10.99 7.28 18.26
N HIS A 171 -11.05 8.31 17.40
CA HIS A 171 -12.26 9.06 17.12
C HIS A 171 -13.17 8.40 16.06
N ASN A 172 -12.76 7.30 15.45
CA ASN A 172 -13.46 6.62 14.36
C ASN A 172 -13.77 5.14 14.65
N GLN A 173 -13.98 4.75 15.91
CA GLN A 173 -14.13 3.34 16.30
C GLN A 173 -15.38 2.65 15.73
N ASP A 174 -16.37 3.39 15.27
CA ASP A 174 -17.60 2.86 14.67
C ASP A 174 -17.48 2.58 13.15
N VAL A 175 -16.32 2.91 12.55
CA VAL A 175 -16.05 2.73 11.12
C VAL A 175 -14.64 2.17 10.91
N ILE A 176 -14.36 1.62 9.73
CA ILE A 176 -13.02 1.12 9.40
C ILE A 176 -12.09 2.29 9.10
N VAL A 177 -10.89 2.21 9.69
CA VAL A 177 -9.75 3.09 9.40
C VAL A 177 -8.68 2.29 8.69
N ILE A 178 -8.28 2.74 7.50
CA ILE A 178 -7.20 2.14 6.71
C ILE A 178 -6.00 3.08 6.72
N VAL A 179 -4.86 2.59 7.17
CA VAL A 179 -3.57 3.27 7.04
C VAL A 179 -2.80 2.62 5.90
N ASP A 180 -2.61 3.37 4.80
CA ASP A 180 -1.84 2.92 3.65
C ASP A 180 -0.35 3.20 3.90
N GLU A 181 0.39 2.16 4.21
CA GLU A 181 1.79 2.20 4.57
C GLU A 181 2.72 1.77 3.44
N ALA A 182 2.41 2.11 2.21
CA ALA A 182 3.24 1.74 1.06
C ALA A 182 4.71 2.22 1.18
N TYR A 183 5.00 3.20 2.02
CA TYR A 183 6.33 3.80 2.20
C TYR A 183 6.85 3.75 3.64
N VAL A 184 6.17 3.08 4.56
CA VAL A 184 6.50 3.09 5.99
C VAL A 184 7.90 2.57 6.30
N ASP A 185 8.41 1.63 5.50
CA ASP A 185 9.76 1.07 5.65
C ASP A 185 10.88 2.14 5.57
N PHE A 186 10.61 3.29 4.96
CA PHE A 186 11.55 4.41 4.86
C PHE A 186 11.35 5.48 5.94
N ALA A 187 10.35 5.31 6.81
CA ALA A 187 9.97 6.29 7.83
C ALA A 187 10.47 5.86 9.22
N GLY A 188 9.62 5.38 10.06
CA GLY A 188 9.89 5.07 11.46
C GLY A 188 8.99 3.97 11.97
N SER A 189 8.01 4.33 12.80
CA SER A 189 7.05 3.39 13.36
C SER A 189 5.89 3.13 12.42
N SER A 190 5.40 1.91 12.41
CA SER A 190 4.16 1.51 11.71
C SER A 190 2.98 1.58 12.66
N ALA A 191 1.81 1.94 12.14
CA ALA A 191 0.54 1.82 12.87
C ALA A 191 0.19 0.37 13.24
N MET A 192 1.00 -0.60 12.81
CA MET A 192 0.92 -2.00 13.24
C MET A 192 1.04 -2.15 14.75
N GLU A 193 1.73 -1.24 15.44
CA GLU A 193 1.83 -1.21 16.91
C GLU A 193 0.45 -1.02 17.58
N LEU A 194 -0.56 -0.53 16.85
CA LEU A 194 -1.90 -0.25 17.33
C LEU A 194 -2.92 -1.35 17.04
N ILE A 195 -2.53 -2.42 16.33
CA ILE A 195 -3.47 -3.40 15.78
C ILE A 195 -4.18 -4.21 16.87
N ASP A 196 -3.52 -4.47 17.98
CA ASP A 196 -4.11 -5.18 19.11
C ASP A 196 -5.01 -4.27 19.98
N LYS A 197 -4.92 -2.94 19.78
CA LYS A 197 -5.69 -1.95 20.53
C LYS A 197 -6.99 -1.55 19.82
N TYR A 198 -7.02 -1.59 18.48
CA TYR A 198 -8.13 -1.09 17.68
C TYR A 198 -8.65 -2.14 16.71
N GLU A 199 -9.86 -2.62 16.96
CA GLU A 199 -10.49 -3.68 16.15
C GLU A 199 -10.90 -3.22 14.74
N ASN A 200 -10.98 -1.90 14.50
CA ASN A 200 -11.36 -1.27 13.25
C ASN A 200 -10.18 -0.83 12.37
N LEU A 201 -8.94 -1.17 12.74
CA LEU A 201 -7.73 -0.77 12.03
C LEU A 201 -7.30 -1.81 10.98
N ILE A 202 -7.03 -1.33 9.77
CA ILE A 202 -6.39 -2.11 8.70
C ILE A 202 -5.14 -1.37 8.24
N ILE A 203 -4.04 -2.08 8.11
CA ILE A 203 -2.78 -1.57 7.58
C ILE A 203 -2.53 -2.23 6.23
N VAL A 204 -2.17 -1.45 5.21
CA VAL A 204 -1.84 -1.97 3.89
C VAL A 204 -0.41 -1.63 3.54
N GLN A 205 0.35 -2.64 3.13
CA GLN A 205 1.75 -2.49 2.74
C GLN A 205 2.02 -3.18 1.39
N THR A 206 3.22 -2.96 0.83
CA THR A 206 3.58 -3.44 -0.51
C THR A 206 5.03 -3.89 -0.60
N PHE A 207 5.29 -4.87 -1.46
CA PHE A 207 6.66 -5.25 -1.84
C PHE A 207 7.23 -4.36 -2.97
N SER A 208 6.40 -3.50 -3.55
CA SER A 208 6.78 -2.70 -4.72
C SER A 208 7.87 -1.68 -4.45
N LYS A 209 8.01 -1.23 -3.19
CA LYS A 209 8.90 -0.13 -2.82
C LYS A 209 10.16 -0.64 -2.10
N ALA A 210 10.09 -0.88 -0.81
CA ALA A 210 11.25 -1.23 -0.01
C ALA A 210 11.84 -2.61 -0.36
N ARG A 211 11.03 -3.57 -0.84
CA ARG A 211 11.50 -4.92 -1.21
C ARG A 211 11.87 -5.08 -2.68
N SER A 212 11.90 -3.98 -3.47
CA SER A 212 12.36 -4.00 -4.89
C SER A 212 11.56 -4.93 -5.82
N MET A 213 10.28 -5.17 -5.53
CA MET A 213 9.48 -6.19 -6.22
C MET A 213 8.23 -5.62 -6.92
N ALA A 214 8.30 -4.38 -7.42
CA ALA A 214 7.17 -3.75 -8.12
C ALA A 214 6.62 -4.61 -9.26
N GLY A 215 7.50 -5.28 -10.03
CA GLY A 215 7.14 -6.17 -11.13
C GLY A 215 6.48 -7.48 -10.69
N MET A 216 6.63 -7.90 -9.44
CA MET A 216 6.04 -9.13 -8.90
C MET A 216 4.62 -8.95 -8.39
N ARG A 217 4.17 -7.70 -8.24
CA ARG A 217 2.81 -7.39 -7.81
C ARG A 217 2.42 -8.12 -6.51
N ILE A 218 3.08 -7.80 -5.40
CA ILE A 218 2.76 -8.33 -4.07
C ILE A 218 2.38 -7.19 -3.16
N GLY A 219 1.20 -7.24 -2.59
CA GLY A 219 0.71 -6.38 -1.52
C GLY A 219 0.06 -7.20 -0.42
N TYR A 220 -0.09 -6.62 0.74
CA TYR A 220 -0.72 -7.29 1.86
C TYR A 220 -1.42 -6.31 2.80
N ALA A 221 -2.44 -6.82 3.50
CA ALA A 221 -3.05 -6.13 4.62
C ALA A 221 -2.77 -6.88 5.92
N ILE A 222 -2.66 -6.13 6.99
CA ILE A 222 -2.54 -6.63 8.36
C ILE A 222 -3.69 -6.06 9.17
N SER A 223 -4.40 -6.92 9.90
CA SER A 223 -5.50 -6.53 10.77
C SER A 223 -5.82 -7.65 11.78
N ASN A 224 -6.86 -7.46 12.58
CA ASN A 224 -7.39 -8.55 13.37
C ASN A 224 -7.99 -9.67 12.50
N PRO A 225 -8.07 -10.92 13.00
CA PRO A 225 -8.55 -12.07 12.21
C PRO A 225 -9.95 -11.91 11.63
N THR A 226 -10.83 -11.14 12.27
CA THR A 226 -12.21 -10.91 11.79
C THR A 226 -12.21 -10.10 10.50
N LEU A 227 -11.46 -9.00 10.44
CA LEU A 227 -11.37 -8.16 9.23
C LEU A 227 -10.64 -8.89 8.10
N ILE A 228 -9.58 -9.63 8.42
CA ILE A 228 -8.86 -10.46 7.43
C ILE A 228 -9.78 -11.55 6.85
N LYS A 229 -10.65 -12.15 7.68
CA LYS A 229 -11.64 -13.10 7.18
C LYS A 229 -12.59 -12.46 6.17
N TYR A 230 -13.12 -11.27 6.43
CA TYR A 230 -13.99 -10.56 5.48
C TYR A 230 -13.28 -10.22 4.16
N LEU A 231 -12.01 -9.82 4.20
CA LEU A 231 -11.21 -9.63 2.99
C LEU A 231 -11.05 -10.92 2.19
N ASN A 232 -10.79 -12.04 2.86
CA ASN A 232 -10.71 -13.35 2.21
C ASN A 232 -12.05 -13.78 1.62
N ASP A 233 -13.16 -13.58 2.32
CA ASP A 233 -14.50 -13.88 1.82
C ASP A 233 -14.79 -13.08 0.52
N ALA A 234 -14.42 -11.79 0.48
CA ALA A 234 -14.54 -10.97 -0.72
C ALA A 234 -13.61 -11.43 -1.85
N LYS A 235 -12.33 -11.70 -1.56
CA LYS A 235 -11.37 -12.22 -2.52
C LYS A 235 -11.84 -13.51 -3.17
N TYR A 236 -12.27 -14.49 -2.38
CA TYR A 236 -12.75 -15.79 -2.90
C TYR A 236 -14.04 -15.66 -3.70
N SER A 237 -14.83 -14.61 -3.46
CA SER A 237 -16.02 -14.30 -4.24
C SER A 237 -15.74 -13.53 -5.52
N PHE A 238 -14.62 -12.80 -5.61
CA PHE A 238 -14.22 -11.99 -6.74
C PHE A 238 -13.24 -12.71 -7.67
N ASN A 239 -12.09 -13.16 -7.13
CA ASN A 239 -11.06 -13.93 -7.84
C ASN A 239 -10.24 -14.75 -6.84
N SER A 240 -10.52 -16.06 -6.74
CA SER A 240 -9.91 -16.92 -5.73
C SER A 240 -8.43 -17.27 -5.97
N TYR A 241 -7.93 -17.16 -7.21
CA TYR A 241 -6.55 -17.47 -7.59
C TYR A 241 -5.80 -16.23 -8.07
N THR A 242 -5.82 -15.14 -7.30
CA THR A 242 -5.25 -13.85 -7.70
C THR A 242 -3.73 -13.87 -7.82
N MET A 243 -3.04 -14.50 -6.87
CA MET A 243 -1.57 -14.54 -6.83
C MET A 243 -1.02 -15.61 -7.76
N ASN A 244 -0.04 -15.28 -8.60
CA ASN A 244 0.62 -16.25 -9.46
C ASN A 244 1.75 -16.99 -8.71
N GLN A 245 2.12 -18.18 -9.21
CA GLN A 245 3.12 -19.05 -8.60
C GLN A 245 4.48 -18.37 -8.40
N THR A 246 4.94 -17.58 -9.37
CA THR A 246 6.24 -16.90 -9.28
C THR A 246 6.23 -15.86 -8.18
N SER A 247 5.16 -15.08 -8.04
CA SER A 247 5.01 -14.08 -6.97
C SER A 247 5.02 -14.74 -5.59
N LEU A 248 4.34 -15.88 -5.42
CA LEU A 248 4.31 -16.61 -4.15
C LEU A 248 5.71 -17.06 -3.73
N VAL A 249 6.42 -17.75 -4.60
CA VAL A 249 7.75 -18.29 -4.30
C VAL A 249 8.76 -17.16 -4.08
N CYS A 250 8.77 -16.14 -4.94
CA CYS A 250 9.69 -15.02 -4.84
C CYS A 250 9.40 -14.14 -3.61
N GLY A 251 8.12 -13.98 -3.25
CA GLY A 251 7.70 -13.22 -2.07
C GLY A 251 8.24 -13.81 -0.78
N VAL A 252 8.17 -15.13 -0.62
CA VAL A 252 8.76 -15.85 0.52
C VAL A 252 10.26 -15.56 0.64
N GLU A 253 11.01 -15.65 -0.45
CA GLU A 253 12.46 -15.41 -0.42
C GLU A 253 12.81 -13.93 -0.16
N ALA A 254 11.99 -13.00 -0.63
CA ALA A 254 12.19 -11.58 -0.34
C ALA A 254 11.94 -11.21 1.15
N VAL A 255 11.06 -11.96 1.83
CA VAL A 255 10.81 -11.74 3.28
C VAL A 255 11.95 -12.32 4.12
N LYS A 256 12.52 -13.45 3.75
CA LYS A 256 13.56 -14.17 4.53
C LYS A 256 14.84 -13.35 4.70
N ASP A 257 15.22 -12.54 3.72
CA ASP A 257 16.49 -11.80 3.75
C ASP A 257 16.32 -10.41 4.39
N LYS A 258 16.11 -10.42 5.70
CA LYS A 258 15.96 -9.19 6.49
C LYS A 258 17.17 -8.28 6.41
N ALA A 259 18.38 -8.84 6.43
CA ALA A 259 19.61 -8.05 6.42
C ALA A 259 19.78 -7.27 5.11
N TYR A 260 19.54 -7.89 3.97
CA TYR A 260 19.57 -7.22 2.67
C TYR A 260 18.47 -6.16 2.53
N PHE A 261 17.29 -6.46 3.02
CA PHE A 261 16.17 -5.51 3.07
C PHE A 261 16.56 -4.24 3.85
N GLU A 262 17.06 -4.40 5.08
CA GLU A 262 17.48 -3.28 5.94
C GLU A 262 18.64 -2.48 5.31
N GLU A 263 19.60 -3.17 4.71
CA GLU A 263 20.72 -2.51 3.98
C GLU A 263 20.21 -1.61 2.85
N CYS A 264 19.30 -2.11 2.00
CA CYS A 264 18.74 -1.33 0.89
C CYS A 264 17.91 -0.15 1.38
N VAL A 265 17.07 -0.33 2.39
CA VAL A 265 16.26 0.73 3.00
C VAL A 265 17.16 1.83 3.56
N ASN A 266 18.20 1.48 4.31
CA ASN A 266 19.13 2.46 4.88
C ASN A 266 19.86 3.26 3.80
N LYS A 267 20.35 2.63 2.73
CA LYS A 267 20.97 3.32 1.59
C LYS A 267 20.03 4.34 0.92
N ILE A 268 18.76 4.01 0.80
CA ILE A 268 17.75 4.92 0.23
C ILE A 268 17.52 6.10 1.18
N ILE A 269 17.40 5.85 2.48
CA ILE A 269 17.25 6.90 3.49
C ILE A 269 18.46 7.84 3.46
N GLU A 270 19.68 7.32 3.49
CA GLU A 270 20.91 8.12 3.41
C GLU A 270 20.96 8.97 2.14
N THR A 271 20.63 8.39 0.99
CA THR A 271 20.57 9.11 -0.29
C THR A 271 19.49 10.18 -0.30
N ARG A 272 18.33 9.93 0.26
CA ARG A 272 17.24 10.90 0.40
C ARG A 272 17.69 12.09 1.25
N GLU A 273 18.26 11.84 2.42
CA GLU A 273 18.69 12.93 3.31
C GLU A 273 19.81 13.78 2.65
N TRP A 274 20.77 13.14 2.01
CA TRP A 274 21.77 13.85 1.19
C TRP A 274 21.12 14.68 0.08
N ALA A 275 20.19 14.12 -0.69
CA ALA A 275 19.55 14.82 -1.79
C ALA A 275 18.69 16.02 -1.32
N LYS A 276 18.03 15.92 -0.17
CA LYS A 276 17.30 17.05 0.44
C LYS A 276 18.24 18.22 0.75
N GLU A 277 19.41 17.96 1.33
CA GLU A 277 20.39 19.02 1.62
C GLU A 277 20.95 19.64 0.34
N GLU A 278 21.25 18.85 -0.69
CA GLU A 278 21.73 19.38 -1.97
C GLU A 278 20.66 20.23 -2.69
N LEU A 279 19.40 19.79 -2.69
CA LEU A 279 18.30 20.57 -3.26
C LEU A 279 18.11 21.90 -2.49
N LYS A 280 18.21 21.87 -1.17
CA LYS A 280 18.14 23.08 -0.34
C LYS A 280 19.28 24.06 -0.66
N ASN A 281 20.51 23.55 -0.87
CA ASN A 281 21.66 24.37 -1.30
C ASN A 281 21.43 25.00 -2.67
N LEU A 282 20.63 24.38 -3.55
CA LEU A 282 20.23 24.93 -4.85
C LEU A 282 19.02 25.88 -4.75
N GLY A 283 18.47 26.11 -3.56
CA GLY A 283 17.36 27.03 -3.33
C GLY A 283 15.96 26.44 -3.41
N PHE A 284 15.84 25.11 -3.50
CA PHE A 284 14.54 24.45 -3.41
C PHE A 284 14.03 24.38 -1.97
N HIS A 285 12.71 24.46 -1.83
CA HIS A 285 12.04 24.15 -0.57
C HIS A 285 11.51 22.72 -0.64
N CYS A 286 12.14 21.82 0.12
CA CYS A 286 11.73 20.41 0.17
C CYS A 286 10.96 20.13 1.46
N LEU A 287 9.86 19.40 1.36
CA LEU A 287 9.18 18.84 2.52
C LEU A 287 10.08 17.77 3.18
N ASP A 288 9.90 17.53 4.49
CA ASP A 288 10.66 16.52 5.23
C ASP A 288 10.15 15.11 4.91
N SER A 289 10.42 14.67 3.68
CA SER A 289 10.00 13.35 3.20
C SER A 289 10.56 12.22 4.06
N LYS A 290 9.68 11.27 4.39
CA LYS A 290 9.98 9.98 5.03
C LYS A 290 9.68 8.80 4.11
N SER A 291 9.68 9.02 2.79
CA SER A 291 9.48 8.01 1.75
C SER A 291 10.75 7.83 0.90
N ASN A 292 10.67 7.13 -0.22
CA ASN A 292 11.77 6.99 -1.18
C ASN A 292 11.73 8.04 -2.32
N PHE A 293 11.03 9.14 -2.12
CA PHE A 293 10.95 10.28 -3.05
C PHE A 293 10.97 11.60 -2.27
N ILE A 294 11.18 12.70 -2.97
CA ILE A 294 11.23 14.07 -2.43
C ILE A 294 10.16 14.90 -3.13
N PHE A 295 9.44 15.70 -2.37
CA PHE A 295 8.51 16.73 -2.85
C PHE A 295 9.17 18.08 -2.63
N ALA A 296 9.48 18.79 -3.76
CA ALA A 296 10.24 20.02 -3.77
C ALA A 296 9.57 21.08 -4.64
#